data_e2578b03c484c91261c415086a07d703
#
_entry.id   e2578b03c484c91261c415086a07d703
#
_cell.length_a   1.000
_cell.length_b   1.000
_cell.length_c   1.000
_cell.angle_alpha   90.00
_cell.angle_beta   90.00
_cell.angle_gamma   90.00
#
_symmetry.space_group_name_H-M   'P 1'
#
loop_
_entity.id
_entity.type
_entity.pdbx_description
1 polymer ?
#
loop_
_entity_poly.entity_id
_entity_poly.type
_entity_poly.pdbx_seq_one_letter_code
_entity_poly.pdbx_strand_id
1 'polypeptide(L)'
;MSAASPQAEPARTVLLTRSAAPGAAFARALAEESAQNGLGEPRVLFAPLQQARTVKPGADHAAALEALASGHYAWASFTSANTVRACAELWGAEFARACASGGVRIACVGAATARAVHAQLGLGTDFQPQVQSAAGMLAEFGRPAPVNPAANPAATDSAAVLVLEGSNARPTLREDLKTLGWDSRRCVLYDMVPAEQVAPGELSLAAARALVQGSTVDVPAPDALVVTAPSRLHALLDGTPALSPESVPPESVPPVVAIGASTASACRALNLRYVQADSPSPQDLARAAAALIY
;
A
#
# COMPACT_ATOMS: atom_id res chain seq x y z
N MET A 1 49.24 1.53 -31.71
CA MET A 1 48.67 1.79 -30.37
C MET A 1 47.16 1.69 -30.52
N SER A 2 46.61 0.54 -30.15
CA SER A 2 45.17 0.32 -30.22
C SER A 2 44.51 0.94 -28.99
N ALA A 3 43.66 1.95 -29.18
CA ALA A 3 42.87 2.54 -28.13
C ALA A 3 41.88 1.50 -27.64
N ALA A 4 41.99 1.04 -26.40
CA ALA A 4 40.98 0.22 -25.75
C ALA A 4 39.69 1.02 -25.72
N SER A 5 38.63 0.47 -26.32
CA SER A 5 37.28 1.03 -26.21
C SER A 5 36.92 1.07 -24.71
N PRO A 6 36.32 2.17 -24.22
CA PRO A 6 35.86 2.22 -22.85
C PRO A 6 34.86 1.08 -22.64
N GLN A 7 35.17 0.17 -21.71
CA GLN A 7 34.20 -0.83 -21.28
C GLN A 7 33.03 -0.07 -20.65
N ALA A 8 31.83 -0.26 -21.20
CA ALA A 8 30.62 0.32 -20.61
C ALA A 8 30.53 -0.16 -19.16
N GLU A 9 30.41 0.76 -18.22
CA GLU A 9 30.16 0.41 -16.82
C GLU A 9 28.91 -0.46 -16.74
N PRO A 10 28.90 -1.49 -15.89
CA PRO A 10 27.72 -2.33 -15.73
C PRO A 10 26.52 -1.48 -15.31
N ALA A 11 25.40 -1.69 -16.00
CA ALA A 11 24.17 -0.94 -15.72
C ALA A 11 23.75 -1.16 -14.25
N ARG A 12 23.54 -0.06 -13.53
CA ARG A 12 23.05 -0.09 -12.14
C ARG A 12 21.69 -0.75 -12.07
N THR A 13 21.45 -1.52 -11.01
CA THR A 13 20.21 -2.32 -10.86
C THR A 13 19.48 -1.91 -9.59
N VAL A 14 18.18 -1.61 -9.73
CA VAL A 14 17.30 -1.26 -8.62
C VAL A 14 16.18 -2.28 -8.51
N LEU A 15 15.95 -2.84 -7.32
CA LEU A 15 14.84 -3.73 -7.04
C LEU A 15 13.68 -2.95 -6.43
N LEU A 16 12.56 -2.83 -7.14
CA LEU A 16 11.33 -2.21 -6.64
C LEU A 16 10.36 -3.29 -6.12
N THR A 17 9.97 -3.19 -4.85
CA THR A 17 9.03 -4.14 -4.20
C THR A 17 7.57 -3.91 -4.61
N ARG A 18 7.32 -3.78 -5.92
CA ARG A 18 6.01 -3.54 -6.54
C ARG A 18 5.96 -4.24 -7.89
N SER A 19 4.76 -4.55 -8.39
CA SER A 19 4.57 -5.08 -9.74
C SER A 19 4.90 -4.04 -10.83
N ALA A 20 5.21 -4.52 -12.02
CA ALA A 20 5.68 -3.71 -13.13
C ALA A 20 4.68 -2.62 -13.55
N ALA A 21 3.38 -2.96 -13.65
CA ALA A 21 2.36 -2.01 -14.10
C ALA A 21 2.27 -0.76 -13.21
N PRO A 22 2.07 -0.84 -11.86
CA PRO A 22 2.11 0.34 -10.99
C PRO A 22 3.54 0.87 -10.77
N GLY A 23 4.58 0.11 -11.08
CA GLY A 23 5.99 0.50 -10.97
C GLY A 23 6.55 1.24 -12.19
N ALA A 24 5.86 1.20 -13.34
CA ALA A 24 6.34 1.78 -14.60
C ALA A 24 6.62 3.29 -14.52
N ALA A 25 5.83 4.03 -13.73
CA ALA A 25 6.04 5.46 -13.54
C ALA A 25 7.36 5.74 -12.79
N PHE A 26 7.71 4.91 -11.80
CA PHE A 26 8.99 4.99 -11.11
C PHE A 26 10.16 4.67 -12.06
N ALA A 27 10.06 3.60 -12.86
CA ALA A 27 11.12 3.21 -13.79
C ALA A 27 11.43 4.34 -14.80
N ARG A 28 10.39 4.98 -15.36
CA ARG A 28 10.56 6.16 -16.22
C ARG A 28 11.20 7.32 -15.51
N ALA A 29 10.72 7.67 -14.32
CA ALA A 29 11.28 8.77 -13.54
C ALA A 29 12.75 8.52 -13.18
N LEU A 30 13.14 7.28 -12.89
CA LEU A 30 14.53 6.92 -12.60
C LEU A 30 15.42 7.03 -13.85
N ALA A 31 14.94 6.60 -15.01
CA ALA A 31 15.65 6.76 -16.28
C ALA A 31 15.83 8.25 -16.63
N GLU A 32 14.79 9.07 -16.46
CA GLU A 32 14.83 10.53 -16.68
C GLU A 32 15.83 11.21 -15.72
N GLU A 33 15.80 10.88 -14.42
CA GLU A 33 16.72 11.41 -13.41
C GLU A 33 18.17 11.05 -13.73
N SER A 34 18.44 9.80 -14.12
CA SER A 34 19.78 9.34 -14.52
C SER A 34 20.28 10.07 -15.76
N ALA A 35 19.43 10.21 -16.78
CA ALA A 35 19.78 10.91 -18.02
C ALA A 35 20.10 12.39 -17.79
N GLN A 36 19.33 13.09 -16.93
CA GLN A 36 19.57 14.49 -16.57
C GLN A 36 20.92 14.70 -15.87
N ASN A 37 21.38 13.69 -15.15
CA ASN A 37 22.69 13.72 -14.46
C ASN A 37 23.83 13.12 -15.31
N GLY A 38 23.59 12.78 -16.57
CA GLY A 38 24.60 12.21 -17.47
C GLY A 38 25.03 10.79 -17.09
N LEU A 39 24.17 10.06 -16.37
CA LEU A 39 24.44 8.72 -15.86
C LEU A 39 23.85 7.66 -16.79
N GLY A 40 24.35 6.42 -16.71
CA GLY A 40 23.83 5.29 -17.49
C GLY A 40 22.39 4.94 -17.09
N GLU A 41 21.63 4.37 -18.04
CA GLU A 41 20.24 3.94 -17.77
C GLU A 41 20.22 2.78 -16.77
N PRO A 42 19.58 2.92 -15.59
CA PRO A 42 19.52 1.87 -14.60
C PRO A 42 18.47 0.81 -14.98
N ARG A 43 18.75 -0.43 -14.64
CA ARG A 43 17.80 -1.54 -14.76
C ARG A 43 16.89 -1.60 -13.56
N VAL A 44 15.57 -1.59 -13.77
CA VAL A 44 14.58 -1.78 -12.69
C VAL A 44 14.06 -3.21 -12.73
N LEU A 45 14.22 -3.91 -11.62
CA LEU A 45 13.62 -5.23 -11.37
C LEU A 45 12.37 -5.05 -10.52
N PHE A 46 11.30 -5.71 -10.89
CA PHE A 46 10.01 -5.63 -10.20
C PHE A 46 9.77 -6.90 -9.40
N ALA A 47 9.44 -6.75 -8.13
CA ALA A 47 9.15 -7.88 -7.25
C ALA A 47 7.88 -7.58 -6.42
N PRO A 48 6.70 -7.98 -6.89
CA PRO A 48 5.46 -7.91 -6.12
C PRO A 48 5.48 -8.97 -5.00
N LEU A 49 6.11 -8.64 -3.87
CA LEU A 49 6.34 -9.60 -2.78
C LEU A 49 5.05 -10.07 -2.10
N GLN A 50 4.02 -9.25 -2.12
CA GLN A 50 2.73 -9.49 -1.49
C GLN A 50 1.59 -9.04 -2.40
N GLN A 51 0.49 -9.77 -2.32
CA GLN A 51 -0.78 -9.42 -2.97
C GLN A 51 -1.92 -9.41 -1.96
N ALA A 52 -2.92 -8.57 -2.20
CA ALA A 52 -4.15 -8.61 -1.44
C ALA A 52 -5.03 -9.74 -2.02
N ARG A 53 -5.41 -10.69 -1.19
CA ARG A 53 -6.34 -11.78 -1.52
C ARG A 53 -7.63 -11.56 -0.76
N THR A 54 -8.74 -11.45 -1.49
CA THR A 54 -10.06 -11.30 -0.92
C THR A 54 -10.38 -12.49 -0.03
N VAL A 55 -10.90 -12.23 1.17
CA VAL A 55 -11.29 -13.30 2.09
C VAL A 55 -12.52 -14.05 1.57
N LYS A 56 -12.69 -15.28 2.04
CA LYS A 56 -13.93 -16.03 1.72
C LYS A 56 -15.13 -15.35 2.39
N PRO A 57 -16.27 -15.22 1.69
CA PRO A 57 -17.51 -14.74 2.30
C PRO A 57 -17.89 -15.56 3.55
N GLY A 58 -18.35 -14.87 4.59
CA GLY A 58 -18.77 -15.48 5.84
C GLY A 58 -19.98 -14.76 6.45
N ALA A 59 -20.46 -15.24 7.60
CA ALA A 59 -21.60 -14.68 8.29
C ALA A 59 -21.45 -13.20 8.63
N ASP A 60 -20.23 -12.77 9.02
CA ASP A 60 -19.96 -11.37 9.34
C ASP A 60 -20.12 -10.45 8.11
N HIS A 61 -19.76 -10.94 6.92
CA HIS A 61 -19.93 -10.19 5.67
C HIS A 61 -21.40 -10.05 5.29
N ALA A 62 -22.20 -11.11 5.48
CA ALA A 62 -23.65 -11.08 5.25
C ALA A 62 -24.33 -10.12 6.23
N ALA A 63 -23.99 -10.20 7.52
CA ALA A 63 -24.51 -9.30 8.54
C ALA A 63 -24.12 -7.83 8.30
N ALA A 64 -22.89 -7.57 7.84
CA ALA A 64 -22.47 -6.21 7.49
C ALA A 64 -23.27 -5.64 6.31
N LEU A 65 -23.54 -6.45 5.28
CA LEU A 65 -24.33 -6.05 4.12
C LEU A 65 -25.80 -5.76 4.49
N GLU A 66 -26.40 -6.61 5.34
CA GLU A 66 -27.73 -6.40 5.89
C GLU A 66 -27.82 -5.13 6.74
N ALA A 67 -26.82 -4.91 7.60
CA ALA A 67 -26.72 -3.72 8.43
C ALA A 67 -26.53 -2.43 7.61
N LEU A 68 -25.82 -2.50 6.47
CA LEU A 68 -25.75 -1.39 5.50
C LEU A 68 -27.13 -1.12 4.92
N ALA A 69 -27.82 -2.16 4.44
CA ALA A 69 -29.13 -2.02 3.78
C ALA A 69 -30.23 -1.50 4.71
N SER A 70 -30.17 -1.86 6.01
CA SER A 70 -31.10 -1.37 7.04
C SER A 70 -30.76 0.03 7.58
N GLY A 71 -29.66 0.64 7.10
CA GLY A 71 -29.24 1.98 7.54
C GLY A 71 -28.61 1.99 8.95
N HIS A 72 -28.13 0.86 9.44
CA HIS A 72 -27.40 0.83 10.71
C HIS A 72 -26.13 1.65 10.70
N TYR A 73 -25.52 1.87 9.53
CA TYR A 73 -24.30 2.67 9.37
C TYR A 73 -24.61 4.00 8.71
N ALA A 74 -24.08 5.09 9.27
CA ALA A 74 -24.07 6.39 8.61
C ALA A 74 -23.01 6.47 7.51
N TRP A 75 -21.92 5.73 7.67
CA TRP A 75 -20.76 5.74 6.77
C TRP A 75 -20.20 4.36 6.51
N ALA A 76 -19.72 4.16 5.29
CA ALA A 76 -18.80 3.10 4.92
C ALA A 76 -17.45 3.71 4.50
N SER A 77 -16.36 3.30 5.14
CA SER A 77 -15.03 3.92 4.99
C SER A 77 -14.07 2.97 4.28
N PHE A 78 -13.44 3.46 3.21
CA PHE A 78 -12.42 2.75 2.43
C PHE A 78 -11.04 3.34 2.67
N THR A 79 -10.10 2.51 3.13
CA THR A 79 -8.74 2.93 3.45
C THR A 79 -7.75 2.74 2.30
N SER A 80 -8.09 1.92 1.29
CA SER A 80 -7.21 1.62 0.16
C SER A 80 -7.97 1.12 -1.07
N ALA A 81 -7.35 1.20 -2.25
CA ALA A 81 -7.89 0.61 -3.47
C ALA A 81 -8.01 -0.94 -3.39
N ASN A 82 -7.17 -1.62 -2.60
CA ASN A 82 -7.33 -3.06 -2.35
C ASN A 82 -8.62 -3.38 -1.63
N THR A 83 -9.03 -2.53 -0.68
CA THR A 83 -10.31 -2.65 0.02
C THR A 83 -11.49 -2.54 -0.96
N VAL A 84 -11.41 -1.59 -1.90
CA VAL A 84 -12.45 -1.39 -2.92
C VAL A 84 -12.55 -2.61 -3.84
N ARG A 85 -11.41 -3.13 -4.31
CA ARG A 85 -11.39 -4.34 -5.14
C ARG A 85 -12.00 -5.53 -4.41
N ALA A 86 -11.59 -5.77 -3.16
CA ALA A 86 -12.14 -6.88 -2.36
C ALA A 86 -13.65 -6.71 -2.10
N CYS A 87 -14.13 -5.48 -1.88
CA CYS A 87 -15.55 -5.16 -1.77
C CYS A 87 -16.32 -5.51 -3.06
N ALA A 88 -15.76 -5.13 -4.22
CA ALA A 88 -16.37 -5.45 -5.52
C ALA A 88 -16.39 -6.97 -5.79
N GLU A 89 -15.34 -7.70 -5.40
CA GLU A 89 -15.28 -9.15 -5.54
C GLU A 89 -16.25 -9.88 -4.59
N LEU A 90 -16.43 -9.38 -3.35
CA LEU A 90 -17.31 -10.01 -2.35
C LEU A 90 -18.78 -9.73 -2.60
N TRP A 91 -19.14 -8.50 -2.91
CA TRP A 91 -20.52 -8.03 -2.92
C TRP A 91 -20.95 -7.43 -4.26
N GLY A 92 -20.02 -6.96 -5.08
CA GLY A 92 -20.33 -6.35 -6.38
C GLY A 92 -21.38 -5.25 -6.28
N ALA A 93 -22.41 -5.35 -7.12
CA ALA A 93 -23.51 -4.39 -7.14
C ALA A 93 -24.40 -4.43 -5.87
N GLU A 94 -24.34 -5.48 -5.06
CA GLU A 94 -25.12 -5.58 -3.83
C GLU A 94 -24.69 -4.57 -2.79
N PHE A 95 -23.39 -4.29 -2.72
CA PHE A 95 -22.86 -3.25 -1.82
C PHE A 95 -23.46 -1.87 -2.14
N ALA A 96 -23.46 -1.48 -3.42
CA ALA A 96 -24.02 -0.20 -3.85
C ALA A 96 -25.54 -0.11 -3.55
N ARG A 97 -26.28 -1.21 -3.79
CA ARG A 97 -27.72 -1.27 -3.47
C ARG A 97 -27.95 -1.14 -1.96
N ALA A 98 -27.18 -1.86 -1.14
CA ALA A 98 -27.28 -1.79 0.31
C ALA A 98 -26.99 -0.37 0.83
N CYS A 99 -25.95 0.28 0.36
CA CYS A 99 -25.64 1.65 0.72
C CYS A 99 -26.77 2.62 0.33
N ALA A 100 -27.32 2.49 -0.88
CA ALA A 100 -28.42 3.30 -1.35
C ALA A 100 -29.70 3.10 -0.50
N SER A 101 -30.06 1.86 -0.20
CA SER A 101 -31.23 1.54 0.63
C SER A 101 -31.12 2.08 2.05
N GLY A 102 -29.92 1.99 2.65
CA GLY A 102 -29.68 2.46 4.01
C GLY A 102 -29.27 3.94 4.12
N GLY A 103 -29.13 4.66 3.02
CA GLY A 103 -28.67 6.05 3.04
C GLY A 103 -27.23 6.22 3.52
N VAL A 104 -26.38 5.19 3.30
CA VAL A 104 -25.00 5.15 3.79
C VAL A 104 -24.09 6.00 2.91
N ARG A 105 -23.33 6.91 3.52
CA ARG A 105 -22.36 7.77 2.85
C ARG A 105 -21.01 7.07 2.72
N ILE A 106 -20.25 7.43 1.69
CA ILE A 106 -18.96 6.83 1.38
C ILE A 106 -17.80 7.76 1.75
N ALA A 107 -16.88 7.26 2.58
CA ALA A 107 -15.67 7.97 2.95
C ALA A 107 -14.43 7.26 2.37
N CYS A 108 -13.54 8.00 1.73
CA CYS A 108 -12.28 7.49 1.17
C CYS A 108 -11.09 8.25 1.76
N VAL A 109 -10.05 7.54 2.18
CA VAL A 109 -8.84 8.16 2.73
C VAL A 109 -8.05 8.95 1.68
N GLY A 110 -8.14 8.59 0.40
CA GLY A 110 -7.39 9.28 -0.63
C GLY A 110 -7.96 9.16 -2.04
N ALA A 111 -7.51 10.04 -2.94
CA ALA A 111 -8.01 10.16 -4.31
C ALA A 111 -7.92 8.88 -5.14
N ALA A 112 -6.88 8.06 -4.96
CA ALA A 112 -6.76 6.79 -5.65
C ALA A 112 -7.87 5.81 -5.21
N THR A 113 -8.23 5.81 -3.92
CA THR A 113 -9.33 5.01 -3.37
C THR A 113 -10.68 5.52 -3.88
N ALA A 114 -10.88 6.84 -3.90
CA ALA A 114 -12.10 7.45 -4.43
C ALA A 114 -12.34 7.12 -5.91
N ARG A 115 -11.29 7.20 -6.74
CA ARG A 115 -11.35 6.76 -8.15
C ARG A 115 -11.70 5.28 -8.28
N ALA A 116 -11.14 4.43 -7.41
CA ALA A 116 -11.45 3.00 -7.42
C ALA A 116 -12.91 2.73 -7.02
N VAL A 117 -13.46 3.42 -6.02
CA VAL A 117 -14.88 3.36 -5.61
C VAL A 117 -15.77 3.70 -6.79
N HIS A 118 -15.51 4.80 -7.47
CA HIS A 118 -16.28 5.19 -8.64
C HIS A 118 -16.21 4.15 -9.77
N ALA A 119 -14.99 3.70 -10.12
CA ALA A 119 -14.78 2.79 -11.24
C ALA A 119 -15.30 1.37 -11.02
N GLN A 120 -15.23 0.84 -9.78
CA GLN A 120 -15.52 -0.57 -9.49
C GLN A 120 -16.88 -0.78 -8.81
N LEU A 121 -17.36 0.20 -8.05
CA LEU A 121 -18.62 0.11 -7.32
C LEU A 121 -19.72 1.04 -7.86
N GLY A 122 -19.38 1.94 -8.79
CA GLY A 122 -20.31 2.93 -9.35
C GLY A 122 -20.81 3.96 -8.34
N LEU A 123 -20.11 4.13 -7.20
CA LEU A 123 -20.52 5.03 -6.12
C LEU A 123 -19.72 6.34 -6.15
N GLY A 124 -20.37 7.43 -5.70
CA GLY A 124 -19.69 8.67 -5.38
C GLY A 124 -18.92 8.56 -4.06
N THR A 125 -18.06 9.54 -3.79
CA THR A 125 -17.38 9.71 -2.50
C THR A 125 -17.92 10.97 -1.85
N ASP A 126 -18.51 10.82 -0.66
CA ASP A 126 -19.12 11.94 0.09
C ASP A 126 -18.11 12.65 0.98
N PHE A 127 -17.03 11.95 1.35
CA PHE A 127 -15.96 12.50 2.16
C PHE A 127 -14.58 11.99 1.72
N GLN A 128 -13.65 12.92 1.53
CA GLN A 128 -12.24 12.65 1.31
C GLN A 128 -11.42 13.77 1.99
N PRO A 129 -10.45 13.44 2.88
CA PRO A 129 -9.64 14.44 3.55
C PRO A 129 -8.67 15.13 2.58
N GLN A 130 -8.28 16.36 2.87
CA GLN A 130 -7.23 17.08 2.15
C GLN A 130 -5.87 16.38 2.34
N VAL A 131 -5.55 16.02 3.58
CA VAL A 131 -4.37 15.19 3.89
C VAL A 131 -4.75 13.73 3.74
N GLN A 132 -4.33 13.11 2.64
CA GLN A 132 -4.71 11.74 2.26
C GLN A 132 -4.05 10.68 3.16
N SER A 133 -4.46 10.63 4.40
CA SER A 133 -4.00 9.70 5.44
C SER A 133 -5.12 9.40 6.43
N ALA A 134 -4.97 8.34 7.23
CA ALA A 134 -5.89 8.04 8.33
C ALA A 134 -5.96 9.21 9.34
N ALA A 135 -4.83 9.84 9.64
CA ALA A 135 -4.78 11.00 10.54
C ALA A 135 -5.52 12.22 9.94
N GLY A 136 -5.34 12.50 8.64
CA GLY A 136 -6.09 13.56 7.94
C GLY A 136 -7.58 13.28 7.92
N MET A 137 -7.98 12.03 7.69
CA MET A 137 -9.38 11.63 7.77
C MET A 137 -9.97 11.95 9.14
N LEU A 138 -9.29 11.61 10.22
CA LEU A 138 -9.76 11.86 11.58
C LEU A 138 -9.85 13.36 11.91
N ALA A 139 -8.88 14.14 11.46
CA ALA A 139 -8.86 15.58 11.70
C ALA A 139 -10.06 16.31 11.07
N GLU A 140 -10.54 15.81 9.93
CA GLU A 140 -11.57 16.47 9.13
C GLU A 140 -12.94 15.77 9.19
N PHE A 141 -13.02 14.49 9.63
CA PHE A 141 -14.26 13.70 9.61
C PHE A 141 -15.33 14.21 10.60
N GLY A 142 -14.91 14.89 11.66
CA GLY A 142 -15.80 15.45 12.63
C GLY A 142 -16.46 14.43 13.58
N ARG A 143 -17.29 14.93 14.48
CA ARG A 143 -18.09 14.13 15.42
C ARG A 143 -19.43 13.75 14.80
N PRO A 144 -20.07 12.65 15.24
CA PRO A 144 -21.44 12.38 14.84
C PRO A 144 -22.35 13.53 15.26
N ALA A 145 -23.30 13.88 14.38
CA ALA A 145 -24.31 14.86 14.74
C ALA A 145 -25.17 14.33 15.90
N PRO A 146 -25.63 15.21 16.82
CA PRO A 146 -26.58 14.80 17.85
C PRO A 146 -27.82 14.19 17.20
N VAL A 147 -28.24 13.03 17.70
CA VAL A 147 -29.46 12.36 17.25
C VAL A 147 -30.67 13.26 17.57
N ASN A 148 -31.39 13.70 16.55
CA ASN A 148 -32.66 14.39 16.71
C ASN A 148 -33.79 13.52 16.10
N PRO A 149 -34.42 12.62 16.88
CA PRO A 149 -35.43 11.71 16.37
C PRO A 149 -36.69 12.41 15.84
N ALA A 150 -36.88 13.69 16.16
CA ALA A 150 -38.03 14.47 15.71
C ALA A 150 -37.84 15.10 14.31
N ALA A 151 -36.61 15.19 13.80
CA ALA A 151 -36.32 15.92 12.56
C ALA A 151 -36.41 15.04 11.30
N ASN A 152 -36.14 13.74 11.42
CA ASN A 152 -36.26 12.79 10.30
C ASN A 152 -36.46 11.34 10.81
N PRO A 153 -37.69 10.82 10.85
CA PRO A 153 -37.97 9.45 11.31
C PRO A 153 -37.38 8.36 10.42
N ALA A 154 -36.95 8.71 9.22
CA ALA A 154 -36.34 7.79 8.25
C ALA A 154 -34.81 7.94 8.16
N ALA A 155 -34.24 9.01 8.72
CA ALA A 155 -32.82 9.09 8.87
C ALA A 155 -32.42 8.17 10.02
N THR A 156 -31.73 7.12 9.72
CA THR A 156 -31.01 6.35 10.74
C THR A 156 -29.94 7.29 11.30
N ASP A 157 -30.26 7.87 12.48
CA ASP A 157 -29.38 8.69 13.28
C ASP A 157 -28.21 7.83 13.83
N SER A 158 -27.68 6.99 13.00
CA SER A 158 -26.62 6.07 13.38
C SER A 158 -25.30 6.83 13.50
N ALA A 159 -24.73 6.80 14.68
CA ALA A 159 -23.34 7.20 14.91
C ALA A 159 -22.37 6.07 14.51
N ALA A 160 -22.79 5.10 13.72
CA ALA A 160 -21.97 3.96 13.35
C ALA A 160 -21.25 4.16 12.01
N VAL A 161 -19.99 3.71 11.97
CA VAL A 161 -19.11 3.71 10.79
C VAL A 161 -18.66 2.28 10.53
N LEU A 162 -18.94 1.76 9.33
CA LEU A 162 -18.35 0.50 8.87
C LEU A 162 -16.97 0.77 8.27
N VAL A 163 -15.92 0.32 8.94
CA VAL A 163 -14.54 0.45 8.47
C VAL A 163 -14.16 -0.81 7.70
N LEU A 164 -14.10 -0.66 6.38
CA LEU A 164 -13.70 -1.71 5.43
C LEU A 164 -12.17 -1.71 5.31
N GLU A 165 -11.52 -2.82 5.63
CA GLU A 165 -10.06 -2.86 5.71
C GLU A 165 -9.47 -4.26 5.45
N GLY A 166 -8.14 -4.35 5.34
CA GLY A 166 -7.41 -5.61 5.34
C GLY A 166 -7.22 -6.17 6.76
N SER A 167 -6.93 -7.47 6.87
CA SER A 167 -6.72 -8.15 8.17
C SER A 167 -5.57 -7.54 8.97
N ASN A 168 -4.53 -7.05 8.32
CA ASN A 168 -3.34 -6.44 8.91
C ASN A 168 -3.44 -4.92 9.11
N ALA A 169 -4.63 -4.32 8.94
CA ALA A 169 -4.83 -2.89 9.17
C ALA A 169 -4.60 -2.54 10.64
N ARG A 170 -3.92 -1.41 10.86
CA ARG A 170 -3.70 -0.89 12.21
C ARG A 170 -5.03 -0.45 12.82
N PRO A 171 -5.26 -0.70 14.12
CA PRO A 171 -6.52 -0.35 14.78
C PRO A 171 -6.73 1.17 14.93
N THR A 172 -5.70 1.98 14.72
CA THR A 172 -5.66 3.43 14.97
C THR A 172 -6.89 4.17 14.42
N LEU A 173 -7.25 3.97 13.15
CA LEU A 173 -8.41 4.65 12.56
C LEU A 173 -9.71 4.36 13.33
N ARG A 174 -9.93 3.10 13.72
CA ARG A 174 -11.14 2.68 14.44
C ARG A 174 -11.17 3.19 15.88
N GLU A 175 -10.00 3.18 16.55
CA GLU A 175 -9.85 3.68 17.91
C GLU A 175 -10.06 5.19 17.96
N ASP A 176 -9.50 5.92 17.02
CA ASP A 176 -9.65 7.36 16.93
C ASP A 176 -11.09 7.77 16.54
N LEU A 177 -11.76 7.04 15.65
CA LEU A 177 -13.19 7.24 15.37
C LEU A 177 -14.04 7.06 16.64
N LYS A 178 -13.73 6.07 17.49
CA LYS A 178 -14.39 5.89 18.78
C LYS A 178 -14.14 7.07 19.72
N THR A 179 -12.93 7.62 19.73
CA THR A 179 -12.60 8.81 20.51
C THR A 179 -13.39 10.04 20.07
N LEU A 180 -13.73 10.12 18.78
CA LEU A 180 -14.62 11.16 18.24
C LEU A 180 -16.10 10.92 18.56
N GLY A 181 -16.47 9.77 19.10
CA GLY A 181 -17.83 9.40 19.45
C GLY A 181 -18.54 8.51 18.43
N TRP A 182 -17.83 8.01 17.40
CA TRP A 182 -18.41 7.09 16.43
C TRP A 182 -18.38 5.63 16.93
N ASP A 183 -19.44 4.86 16.70
CA ASP A 183 -19.41 3.40 16.84
C ASP A 183 -18.74 2.79 15.61
N SER A 184 -17.42 2.62 15.65
CA SER A 184 -16.66 2.07 14.53
C SER A 184 -16.67 0.55 14.55
N ARG A 185 -17.18 -0.05 13.48
CA ARG A 185 -17.25 -1.50 13.27
C ARG A 185 -16.28 -1.93 12.18
N ARG A 186 -15.55 -3.00 12.44
CA ARG A 186 -14.58 -3.57 11.52
C ARG A 186 -15.24 -4.55 10.57
N CYS A 187 -14.91 -4.46 9.28
CA CYS A 187 -15.16 -5.54 8.32
C CYS A 187 -13.88 -5.82 7.52
N VAL A 188 -13.34 -7.03 7.67
CA VAL A 188 -12.12 -7.47 6.97
C VAL A 188 -12.50 -8.02 5.61
N LEU A 189 -11.98 -7.42 4.54
CA LEU A 189 -12.30 -7.81 3.17
C LEU A 189 -11.17 -8.57 2.47
N TYR A 190 -9.92 -8.42 2.91
CA TYR A 190 -8.78 -9.10 2.28
C TYR A 190 -7.65 -9.38 3.27
N ASP A 191 -6.82 -10.36 2.93
CA ASP A 191 -5.54 -10.65 3.56
C ASP A 191 -4.39 -10.22 2.65
N MET A 192 -3.30 -9.73 3.24
CA MET A 192 -2.03 -9.60 2.52
C MET A 192 -1.30 -10.95 2.59
N VAL A 193 -1.15 -11.59 1.46
CA VAL A 193 -0.46 -12.88 1.34
C VAL A 193 0.77 -12.74 0.45
N PRO A 194 1.77 -13.65 0.53
CA PRO A 194 2.82 -13.72 -0.45
C PRO A 194 2.24 -13.78 -1.87
N ALA A 195 2.87 -13.11 -2.82
CA ALA A 195 2.47 -13.19 -4.22
C ALA A 195 2.81 -14.60 -4.74
N GLU A 196 1.79 -15.42 -5.00
CA GLU A 196 1.95 -16.80 -5.47
C GLU A 196 2.32 -16.84 -6.96
N GLN A 197 1.79 -15.89 -7.72
CA GLN A 197 2.05 -15.75 -9.14
C GLN A 197 2.52 -14.33 -9.44
N VAL A 198 3.55 -14.23 -10.25
CA VAL A 198 4.09 -12.97 -10.73
C VAL A 198 3.96 -12.91 -12.25
N ALA A 199 3.85 -11.71 -12.82
CA ALA A 199 3.77 -11.53 -14.25
C ALA A 199 5.14 -11.89 -14.92
N PRO A 200 5.14 -12.22 -16.22
CA PRO A 200 6.39 -12.40 -16.96
C PRO A 200 7.31 -11.18 -16.79
N GLY A 201 8.56 -11.43 -16.44
CA GLY A 201 9.55 -10.37 -16.18
C GLY A 201 9.56 -9.81 -14.75
N GLU A 202 8.67 -10.26 -13.88
CA GLU A 202 8.70 -9.95 -12.45
C GLU A 202 9.38 -11.07 -11.65
N LEU A 203 9.96 -10.70 -10.51
CA LEU A 203 10.61 -11.66 -9.61
C LEU A 203 9.62 -12.16 -8.55
N SER A 204 9.58 -13.47 -8.36
CA SER A 204 8.90 -14.06 -7.20
C SER A 204 9.59 -13.64 -5.89
N LEU A 205 8.90 -13.81 -4.76
CA LEU A 205 9.49 -13.54 -3.45
C LEU A 205 10.79 -14.35 -3.23
N ALA A 206 10.80 -15.63 -3.63
CA ALA A 206 11.99 -16.48 -3.50
C ALA A 206 13.16 -15.96 -4.36
N ALA A 207 12.89 -15.58 -5.61
CA ALA A 207 13.92 -15.04 -6.51
C ALA A 207 14.44 -13.68 -6.01
N ALA A 208 13.55 -12.81 -5.53
CA ALA A 208 13.95 -11.52 -4.96
C ALA A 208 14.82 -11.68 -3.70
N ARG A 209 14.48 -12.63 -2.82
CA ARG A 209 15.30 -12.98 -1.64
C ARG A 209 16.69 -13.48 -2.04
N ALA A 210 16.76 -14.45 -2.96
CA ALA A 210 18.02 -14.99 -3.45
C ALA A 210 18.92 -13.91 -4.05
N LEU A 211 18.32 -12.97 -4.79
CA LEU A 211 19.04 -11.85 -5.40
C LEU A 211 19.61 -10.89 -4.34
N VAL A 212 18.80 -10.52 -3.34
CA VAL A 212 19.23 -9.61 -2.26
C VAL A 212 20.33 -10.25 -1.39
N GLN A 213 20.30 -11.58 -1.24
CA GLN A 213 21.30 -12.34 -0.48
C GLN A 213 22.58 -12.64 -1.26
N GLY A 214 22.67 -12.24 -2.53
CA GLY A 214 23.81 -12.60 -3.39
C GLY A 214 23.95 -14.09 -3.66
N SER A 215 22.86 -14.86 -3.50
CA SER A 215 22.87 -16.32 -3.68
C SER A 215 22.68 -16.76 -5.14
N THR A 216 22.56 -15.82 -6.07
CA THR A 216 22.44 -16.07 -7.52
C THR A 216 23.81 -15.93 -8.18
N VAL A 217 24.25 -16.97 -8.90
CA VAL A 217 25.60 -17.02 -9.51
C VAL A 217 25.71 -16.07 -10.71
N ASP A 218 24.61 -15.85 -11.43
CA ASP A 218 24.63 -15.14 -12.72
C ASP A 218 24.06 -13.71 -12.67
N VAL A 219 23.47 -13.28 -11.54
CA VAL A 219 22.88 -11.96 -11.39
C VAL A 219 23.43 -11.31 -10.13
N PRO A 220 24.14 -10.18 -10.24
CA PRO A 220 24.65 -9.48 -9.07
C PRO A 220 23.50 -8.96 -8.19
N ALA A 221 23.79 -8.78 -6.90
CA ALA A 221 22.84 -8.13 -5.99
C ALA A 221 22.48 -6.73 -6.53
N PRO A 222 21.25 -6.25 -6.29
CA PRO A 222 20.85 -4.92 -6.74
C PRO A 222 21.65 -3.83 -5.99
N ASP A 223 21.93 -2.72 -6.67
CA ASP A 223 22.63 -1.58 -6.07
C ASP A 223 21.76 -0.85 -5.03
N ALA A 224 20.41 -0.93 -5.15
CA ALA A 224 19.47 -0.41 -4.18
C ALA A 224 18.13 -1.16 -4.18
N LEU A 225 17.44 -1.10 -3.04
CA LEU A 225 16.09 -1.61 -2.85
C LEU A 225 15.12 -0.45 -2.69
N VAL A 226 14.03 -0.42 -3.45
CA VAL A 226 12.93 0.53 -3.25
C VAL A 226 11.77 -0.20 -2.57
N VAL A 227 11.58 0.11 -1.28
CA VAL A 227 10.63 -0.59 -0.42
C VAL A 227 9.41 0.27 -0.15
N THR A 228 8.24 -0.24 -0.52
CA THR A 228 6.98 0.51 -0.51
C THR A 228 6.07 0.22 0.69
N ALA A 229 6.50 -0.60 1.64
CA ALA A 229 5.84 -0.84 2.92
C ALA A 229 6.76 -1.60 3.88
N PRO A 230 6.64 -1.43 5.23
CA PRO A 230 7.38 -2.22 6.21
C PRO A 230 7.18 -3.73 6.06
N SER A 231 5.94 -4.17 5.80
CA SER A 231 5.63 -5.60 5.60
C SER A 231 6.37 -6.23 4.42
N ARG A 232 6.68 -5.44 3.38
CA ARG A 232 7.46 -5.90 2.23
C ARG A 232 8.94 -5.99 2.55
N LEU A 233 9.46 -5.08 3.37
CA LEU A 233 10.82 -5.17 3.88
C LEU A 233 11.00 -6.47 4.69
N HIS A 234 10.11 -6.71 5.65
CA HIS A 234 10.13 -7.94 6.43
C HIS A 234 9.99 -9.17 5.53
N ALA A 235 9.00 -9.19 4.62
CA ALA A 235 8.83 -10.31 3.70
C ALA A 235 10.07 -10.57 2.83
N LEU A 236 10.81 -9.55 2.42
CA LEU A 236 12.03 -9.71 1.63
C LEU A 236 13.19 -10.28 2.46
N LEU A 237 13.28 -9.88 3.71
CA LEU A 237 14.37 -10.23 4.61
C LEU A 237 14.07 -11.44 5.51
N ASP A 238 12.80 -11.78 5.76
CA ASP A 238 12.40 -12.98 6.50
C ASP A 238 12.85 -14.26 5.79
N GLY A 239 13.34 -15.23 6.58
CA GLY A 239 13.86 -16.49 6.06
C GLY A 239 15.33 -16.41 5.63
N THR A 240 16.01 -15.30 5.82
CA THR A 240 17.46 -15.23 5.84
C THR A 240 17.95 -15.81 7.18
N PRO A 241 18.79 -16.87 7.20
CA PRO A 241 19.38 -17.38 8.45
C PRO A 241 20.15 -16.32 9.24
N ALA A 242 20.30 -15.17 8.67
CA ALA A 242 21.17 -14.09 9.05
C ALA A 242 20.47 -12.87 9.66
N LEU A 243 19.14 -12.88 9.84
CA LEU A 243 18.42 -11.76 10.50
C LEU A 243 18.13 -12.00 11.99
N SER A 244 18.95 -12.79 12.67
CA SER A 244 19.16 -12.49 14.08
C SER A 244 20.02 -11.20 14.16
N PRO A 245 19.76 -10.29 15.13
CA PRO A 245 20.56 -9.06 15.29
C PRO A 245 22.07 -9.27 15.37
N GLU A 246 22.51 -10.52 15.52
CA GLU A 246 23.90 -10.93 15.72
C GLU A 246 24.60 -11.48 14.46
N SER A 247 23.91 -11.73 13.34
CA SER A 247 24.47 -12.58 12.28
C SER A 247 24.52 -12.03 10.85
N VAL A 248 23.93 -10.86 10.54
CA VAL A 248 24.17 -10.20 9.24
C VAL A 248 24.84 -8.85 9.46
N PRO A 249 26.03 -8.63 8.91
CA PRO A 249 26.53 -7.29 8.77
C PRO A 249 25.49 -6.47 7.98
N PRO A 250 25.04 -5.31 8.44
CA PRO A 250 24.14 -4.41 7.70
C PRO A 250 24.63 -4.11 6.28
N GLU A 251 25.91 -4.28 6.04
CA GLU A 251 26.62 -4.08 4.77
C GLU A 251 26.28 -5.13 3.69
N SER A 252 25.73 -6.29 4.06
CA SER A 252 25.36 -7.33 3.10
C SER A 252 24.01 -7.09 2.43
N VAL A 253 23.16 -6.22 3.00
CA VAL A 253 21.89 -5.83 2.42
C VAL A 253 22.07 -4.57 1.60
N PRO A 254 21.64 -4.53 0.33
CA PRO A 254 21.68 -3.32 -0.46
C PRO A 254 20.98 -2.14 0.23
N PRO A 255 21.44 -0.88 0.04
CA PRO A 255 20.80 0.27 0.66
C PRO A 255 19.35 0.41 0.23
N VAL A 256 18.51 0.91 1.15
CA VAL A 256 17.06 0.94 0.99
C VAL A 256 16.56 2.36 0.74
N VAL A 257 15.76 2.55 -0.30
CA VAL A 257 14.87 3.73 -0.43
C VAL A 257 13.56 3.38 0.26
N ALA A 258 13.28 4.04 1.38
CA ALA A 258 12.02 3.92 2.11
C ALA A 258 10.99 4.90 1.54
N ILE A 259 9.81 4.41 1.14
CA ILE A 259 8.74 5.26 0.58
C ILE A 259 8.23 6.33 1.55
N GLY A 260 8.44 6.16 2.85
CA GLY A 260 7.96 7.09 3.87
C GLY A 260 8.33 6.64 5.29
N ALA A 261 7.92 7.42 6.29
CA ALA A 261 8.35 7.32 7.68
C ALA A 261 8.19 5.93 8.32
N SER A 262 7.09 5.21 8.04
CA SER A 262 6.88 3.87 8.59
C SER A 262 7.88 2.85 8.08
N THR A 263 8.23 2.92 6.79
CA THR A 263 9.26 2.05 6.18
C THR A 263 10.65 2.45 6.67
N ALA A 264 10.93 3.75 6.78
CA ALA A 264 12.18 4.25 7.34
C ALA A 264 12.40 3.80 8.79
N SER A 265 11.31 3.80 9.61
CA SER A 265 11.37 3.28 10.99
C SER A 265 11.68 1.78 11.02
N ALA A 266 11.15 0.99 10.08
CA ALA A 266 11.48 -0.43 9.97
C ALA A 266 12.94 -0.64 9.56
N CYS A 267 13.46 0.15 8.60
CA CYS A 267 14.88 0.11 8.23
C CYS A 267 15.78 0.42 9.42
N ARG A 268 15.44 1.45 10.22
CA ARG A 268 16.20 1.83 11.41
C ARG A 268 16.18 0.70 12.44
N ALA A 269 15.03 0.08 12.69
CA ALA A 269 14.92 -1.03 13.65
C ALA A 269 15.78 -2.25 13.25
N LEU A 270 16.00 -2.45 11.95
CA LEU A 270 16.86 -3.49 11.39
C LEU A 270 18.31 -3.04 11.14
N ASN A 271 18.67 -1.83 11.59
CA ASN A 271 20.00 -1.24 11.39
C ASN A 271 20.49 -1.23 9.94
N LEU A 272 19.57 -1.02 8.97
CA LEU A 272 19.88 -0.99 7.54
C LEU A 272 20.30 0.43 7.10
N ARG A 273 21.16 0.51 6.07
CA ARG A 273 21.41 1.76 5.36
C ARG A 273 20.16 2.14 4.57
N TYR A 274 19.66 3.36 4.75
CA TYR A 274 18.46 3.80 4.03
C TYR A 274 18.43 5.30 3.79
N VAL A 275 17.66 5.69 2.78
CA VAL A 275 17.20 7.06 2.53
C VAL A 275 15.68 7.03 2.50
N GLN A 276 15.04 8.01 3.14
CA GLN A 276 13.60 8.19 3.03
C GLN A 276 13.31 9.15 1.88
N ALA A 277 12.40 8.78 0.97
CA ALA A 277 11.92 9.66 -0.08
C ALA A 277 11.11 10.82 0.52
N ASP A 278 11.17 12.00 -0.09
CA ASP A 278 10.44 13.19 0.35
C ASP A 278 8.92 13.00 0.29
N SER A 279 8.47 12.29 -0.73
CA SER A 279 7.07 11.87 -0.87
C SER A 279 6.97 10.49 -1.54
N PRO A 280 5.79 9.84 -1.51
CA PRO A 280 5.58 8.57 -2.22
C PRO A 280 5.45 8.73 -3.75
N SER A 281 5.74 9.91 -4.31
CA SER A 281 5.69 10.15 -5.75
C SER A 281 6.77 9.34 -6.48
N PRO A 282 6.53 8.91 -7.73
CA PRO A 282 7.54 8.25 -8.55
C PRO A 282 8.83 9.06 -8.69
N GLN A 283 8.71 10.38 -8.79
CA GLN A 283 9.82 11.30 -8.98
C GLN A 283 10.73 11.37 -7.73
N ASP A 284 10.14 11.51 -6.54
CA ASP A 284 10.91 11.58 -5.30
C ASP A 284 11.55 10.24 -4.94
N LEU A 285 10.86 9.14 -5.23
CA LEU A 285 11.44 7.79 -5.12
C LEU A 285 12.62 7.59 -6.08
N ALA A 286 12.49 8.08 -7.32
CA ALA A 286 13.55 7.99 -8.34
C ALA A 286 14.78 8.81 -7.95
N ARG A 287 14.58 10.06 -7.48
CA ARG A 287 15.66 10.91 -6.99
C ARG A 287 16.41 10.27 -5.82
N ALA A 288 15.69 9.72 -4.85
CA ALA A 288 16.27 9.02 -3.72
C ALA A 288 17.04 7.75 -4.15
N ALA A 289 16.54 7.02 -5.16
CA ALA A 289 17.21 5.85 -5.69
C ALA A 289 18.49 6.24 -6.46
N ALA A 290 18.43 7.23 -7.33
CA ALA A 290 19.58 7.73 -8.07
C ALA A 290 20.72 8.15 -7.12
N ALA A 291 20.39 8.87 -6.04
CA ALA A 291 21.39 9.29 -5.03
C ALA A 291 22.05 8.12 -4.26
N LEU A 292 21.48 6.92 -4.30
CA LEU A 292 22.06 5.73 -3.67
C LEU A 292 22.91 4.88 -4.61
N ILE A 293 22.61 4.92 -5.91
CA ILE A 293 23.25 4.03 -6.89
C ILE A 293 24.38 4.71 -7.66
N TYR A 294 24.49 6.02 -7.55
CA TYR A 294 25.54 6.86 -8.13
C TYR A 294 26.24 7.71 -7.08
#